data_60854b2b76af006e4859df82495d4733
#
_entry.id   60854b2b76af006e4859df82495d4733
#
_cell.length_a   1.000
_cell.length_b   1.000
_cell.length_c   1.000
_cell.angle_alpha   90.00
_cell.angle_beta   90.00
_cell.angle_gamma   90.00
#
_symmetry.space_group_name_H-M   'P 1'
#
loop_
_entity.id
_entity.type
_entity.pdbx_description
1 polymer ?
#
loop_
_entity_poly.entity_id
_entity_poly.type
_entity_poly.pdbx_seq_one_letter_code
_entity_poly.pdbx_strand_id
1 'polypeptide(L)'
;RMRTRKSQKELEENAKKRANGFDDRQFSRLKEFENKYNGERCFIIATGPSLTIDDLEKLKDEYTFGVNSIIKLFDKTDFRPDFYGIQDKFVYGAMQDVIKNTKFKTAFCADVIKKYYDVPNDFILFPYNSAYHYFDVKFGEYNAQFSDNAYEIVYDGYSITY
;
A
#
# COMPACT_ATOMS: atom_id res chain seq x y z
N ARG A 1 -8.97 -7.53 23.22
CA ARG A 1 -7.53 -7.70 23.56
C ARG A 1 -6.99 -9.05 23.11
N MET A 2 -7.66 -10.17 23.41
CA MET A 2 -7.16 -11.52 23.07
C MET A 2 -7.16 -11.83 21.57
N ARG A 3 -8.19 -11.40 20.82
CA ARG A 3 -8.31 -11.59 19.36
C ARG A 3 -7.21 -10.85 18.60
N THR A 4 -6.89 -9.62 19.01
CA THR A 4 -5.86 -8.77 18.37
C THR A 4 -4.46 -9.35 18.54
N ARG A 5 -4.12 -9.81 19.76
CA ARG A 5 -2.83 -10.46 20.03
C ARG A 5 -2.64 -11.77 19.29
N LYS A 6 -3.69 -12.57 19.16
CA LYS A 6 -3.65 -13.83 18.40
C LYS A 6 -3.42 -13.56 16.91
N SER A 7 -4.13 -12.60 16.35
CA SER A 7 -3.98 -12.18 14.96
C SER A 7 -2.57 -11.66 14.67
N GLN A 8 -2.03 -10.81 15.55
CA GLN A 8 -0.69 -10.28 15.39
C GLN A 8 0.37 -11.38 15.43
N LYS A 9 0.30 -12.30 16.40
CA LYS A 9 1.23 -13.41 16.50
C LYS A 9 1.19 -14.31 15.24
N GLU A 10 0.01 -14.59 14.70
CA GLU A 10 -0.17 -15.37 13.48
C GLU A 10 0.46 -14.68 12.27
N LEU A 11 0.32 -13.35 12.17
CA LEU A 11 0.93 -12.56 11.10
C LEU A 11 2.47 -12.56 11.20
N GLU A 12 3.02 -12.39 12.40
CA GLU A 12 4.46 -12.49 12.66
C GLU A 12 5.03 -13.87 12.34
N GLU A 13 4.32 -14.94 12.72
CA GLU A 13 4.69 -16.31 12.37
C GLU A 13 4.68 -16.53 10.84
N ASN A 14 3.70 -15.98 10.14
CA ASN A 14 3.63 -16.04 8.68
C ASN A 14 4.76 -15.24 8.02
N ALA A 15 5.12 -14.08 8.56
CA ALA A 15 6.28 -13.31 8.08
C ALA A 15 7.58 -14.12 8.22
N LYS A 16 7.80 -14.78 9.38
CA LYS A 16 8.94 -15.65 9.58
C LYS A 16 8.97 -16.85 8.63
N LYS A 17 7.82 -17.47 8.34
CA LYS A 17 7.73 -18.54 7.36
C LYS A 17 8.12 -18.08 5.97
N ARG A 18 7.67 -16.90 5.54
CA ARG A 18 8.04 -16.31 4.24
C ARG A 18 9.55 -16.05 4.16
N ALA A 19 10.13 -15.45 5.19
CA ALA A 19 11.56 -15.19 5.27
C ALA A 19 12.42 -16.48 5.18
N ASN A 20 11.89 -17.59 5.67
CA ASN A 20 12.53 -18.91 5.61
C ASN A 20 12.21 -19.69 4.30
N GLY A 21 11.70 -19.04 3.27
CA GLY A 21 11.46 -19.64 1.96
C GLY A 21 10.13 -20.37 1.83
N PHE A 22 9.20 -20.19 2.74
CA PHE A 22 7.82 -20.66 2.54
C PHE A 22 7.25 -20.00 1.28
N ASP A 23 6.76 -20.83 0.34
CA ASP A 23 6.17 -20.38 -0.93
C ASP A 23 4.84 -19.65 -0.67
N ASP A 24 4.94 -18.36 -0.38
CA ASP A 24 3.78 -17.47 -0.35
C ASP A 24 3.68 -16.72 -1.68
N ARG A 25 3.11 -17.39 -2.68
CA ARG A 25 2.92 -16.85 -4.03
C ARG A 25 2.16 -15.55 -4.05
N GLN A 26 1.32 -15.30 -3.03
CA GLN A 26 0.53 -14.07 -2.92
C GLN A 26 1.42 -12.83 -2.78
N PHE A 27 2.56 -12.95 -2.07
CA PHE A 27 3.45 -11.84 -1.78
C PHE A 27 4.80 -11.93 -2.50
N SER A 28 5.05 -12.99 -3.27
CA SER A 28 6.33 -13.24 -3.93
C SER A 28 6.76 -12.09 -4.86
N ARG A 29 5.80 -11.41 -5.48
CA ARG A 29 6.05 -10.28 -6.37
C ARG A 29 6.65 -9.04 -5.68
N LEU A 30 6.54 -8.90 -4.36
CA LEU A 30 7.18 -7.81 -3.63
C LEU A 30 8.71 -7.84 -3.78
N LYS A 31 9.30 -9.04 -3.89
CA LYS A 31 10.75 -9.21 -4.13
C LYS A 31 11.25 -8.62 -5.44
N GLU A 32 10.38 -8.45 -6.43
CA GLU A 32 10.75 -7.86 -7.72
C GLU A 32 11.21 -6.41 -7.58
N PHE A 33 10.92 -5.79 -6.43
CA PHE A 33 11.24 -4.39 -6.11
C PHE A 33 12.43 -4.24 -5.16
N GLU A 34 12.92 -5.34 -4.58
CA GLU A 34 14.07 -5.32 -3.68
C GLU A 34 15.30 -4.72 -4.37
N ASN A 35 15.84 -3.64 -3.82
CA ASN A 35 16.99 -2.89 -4.33
C ASN A 35 16.88 -2.36 -5.78
N LYS A 36 15.73 -2.51 -6.43
CA LYS A 36 15.53 -2.14 -7.84
C LYS A 36 15.69 -0.64 -8.10
N TYR A 37 15.35 0.17 -7.12
CA TYR A 37 15.38 1.65 -7.19
C TYR A 37 16.38 2.24 -6.20
N ASN A 38 17.41 1.48 -5.84
CA ASN A 38 18.42 1.94 -4.88
C ASN A 38 19.17 3.17 -5.40
N GLY A 39 19.19 4.23 -4.60
CA GLY A 39 19.77 5.52 -4.95
C GLY A 39 18.84 6.47 -5.73
N GLU A 40 17.67 6.00 -6.16
CA GLU A 40 16.66 6.84 -6.80
C GLU A 40 15.80 7.56 -5.76
N ARG A 41 15.31 8.75 -6.09
CA ARG A 41 14.30 9.44 -5.28
C ARG A 41 12.90 9.14 -5.78
N CYS A 42 11.94 9.09 -4.86
CA CYS A 42 10.53 8.89 -5.18
C CYS A 42 9.67 9.93 -4.45
N PHE A 43 8.72 10.53 -5.15
CA PHE A 43 7.76 11.45 -4.57
C PHE A 43 6.48 10.70 -4.17
N ILE A 44 6.15 10.70 -2.89
CA ILE A 44 4.89 10.16 -2.39
C ILE A 44 3.81 11.24 -2.50
N ILE A 45 2.75 10.96 -3.26
CA ILE A 45 1.70 11.91 -3.59
C ILE A 45 0.44 11.54 -2.81
N ALA A 46 0.18 12.28 -1.74
CA ALA A 46 -1.07 12.21 -0.99
C ALA A 46 -2.14 13.12 -1.61
N THR A 47 -3.41 12.84 -1.33
CA THR A 47 -4.56 13.53 -1.95
C THR A 47 -5.12 14.65 -1.06
N GLY A 48 -4.23 15.45 -0.48
CA GLY A 48 -4.63 16.62 0.30
C GLY A 48 -5.24 17.73 -0.60
N PRO A 49 -6.02 18.65 -0.02
CA PRO A 49 -6.70 19.71 -0.79
C PRO A 49 -5.74 20.72 -1.44
N SER A 50 -4.48 20.75 -1.02
CA SER A 50 -3.43 21.60 -1.58
C SER A 50 -2.79 21.03 -2.85
N LEU A 51 -3.02 19.76 -3.18
CA LEU A 51 -2.47 19.15 -4.39
C LEU A 51 -3.11 19.75 -5.64
N THR A 52 -2.30 20.28 -6.52
CA THR A 52 -2.75 20.86 -7.80
C THR A 52 -2.33 20.01 -8.99
N ILE A 53 -2.96 20.20 -10.14
CA ILE A 53 -2.55 19.56 -11.40
C ILE A 53 -1.15 20.00 -11.81
N ASP A 54 -0.83 21.29 -11.63
CA ASP A 54 0.50 21.81 -11.92
C ASP A 54 1.61 21.16 -11.10
N ASP A 55 1.31 20.73 -9.87
CA ASP A 55 2.27 19.98 -9.06
C ASP A 55 2.51 18.57 -9.64
N LEU A 56 1.47 17.92 -10.14
CA LEU A 56 1.60 16.62 -10.80
C LEU A 56 2.41 16.71 -12.09
N GLU A 57 2.18 17.74 -12.90
CA GLU A 57 2.91 17.94 -14.16
C GLU A 57 4.42 18.16 -13.95
N LYS A 58 4.82 18.78 -12.83
CA LYS A 58 6.24 18.94 -12.45
C LYS A 58 6.92 17.62 -12.11
N LEU A 59 6.15 16.58 -11.77
CA LEU A 59 6.65 15.29 -11.32
C LEU A 59 6.68 14.22 -12.42
N LYS A 60 6.33 14.56 -13.66
CA LYS A 60 6.21 13.59 -14.76
C LYS A 60 7.50 12.83 -15.10
N ASP A 61 8.65 13.42 -14.81
CA ASP A 61 9.97 12.86 -15.08
C ASP A 61 10.63 12.27 -13.81
N GLU A 62 9.88 12.18 -12.72
CA GLU A 62 10.32 11.65 -11.43
C GLU A 62 9.61 10.33 -11.10
N TYR A 63 10.24 9.47 -10.30
CA TYR A 63 9.51 8.33 -9.73
C TYR A 63 8.46 8.82 -8.74
N THR A 64 7.25 8.33 -8.90
CA THR A 64 6.10 8.79 -8.12
C THR A 64 5.30 7.62 -7.56
N PHE A 65 4.86 7.78 -6.31
CA PHE A 65 3.97 6.85 -5.63
C PHE A 65 2.67 7.57 -5.26
N GLY A 66 1.62 7.33 -6.02
CA GLY A 66 0.30 7.89 -5.75
C GLY A 66 -0.55 6.97 -4.88
N VAL A 67 -1.36 7.54 -3.99
CA VAL A 67 -2.14 6.74 -3.03
C VAL A 67 -3.63 7.03 -3.07
N ASN A 68 -4.42 6.03 -2.70
CA ASN A 68 -5.87 6.14 -2.47
C ASN A 68 -6.62 6.82 -3.64
N SER A 69 -7.20 8.00 -3.36
CA SER A 69 -8.09 8.70 -4.28
C SER A 69 -7.39 9.52 -5.37
N ILE A 70 -6.07 9.41 -5.55
CA ILE A 70 -5.35 10.13 -6.62
C ILE A 70 -5.92 9.85 -8.01
N ILE A 71 -6.48 8.66 -8.22
CA ILE A 71 -7.13 8.28 -9.48
C ILE A 71 -8.29 9.18 -9.89
N LYS A 72 -8.88 9.93 -8.95
CA LYS A 72 -9.92 10.94 -9.26
C LYS A 72 -9.38 12.15 -10.06
N LEU A 73 -8.08 12.29 -10.12
CA LEU A 73 -7.45 13.36 -10.90
C LEU A 73 -7.12 12.92 -12.34
N PHE A 74 -7.24 11.63 -12.65
CA PHE A 74 -6.85 11.08 -13.95
C PHE A 74 -7.71 11.53 -15.12
N ASP A 75 -8.92 12.02 -14.84
CA ASP A 75 -9.78 12.66 -15.86
C ASP A 75 -9.34 14.10 -16.18
N LYS A 76 -8.46 14.68 -15.36
CA LYS A 76 -8.05 16.09 -15.44
C LYS A 76 -6.62 16.27 -15.92
N THR A 77 -5.84 15.20 -16.01
CA THR A 77 -4.43 15.21 -16.40
C THR A 77 -4.01 13.89 -17.00
N ASP A 78 -3.02 13.90 -17.89
CA ASP A 78 -2.35 12.72 -18.41
C ASP A 78 -1.33 12.11 -17.44
N PHE A 79 -1.08 12.77 -16.32
CA PHE A 79 -0.19 12.26 -15.29
C PHE A 79 -0.66 10.90 -14.78
N ARG A 80 0.27 9.94 -14.71
CA ARG A 80 0.06 8.63 -14.12
C ARG A 80 1.27 8.27 -13.25
N PRO A 81 1.08 8.05 -11.95
CA PRO A 81 2.19 7.67 -11.06
C PRO A 81 2.79 6.33 -11.50
N ASP A 82 4.08 6.15 -11.22
CA ASP A 82 4.77 4.87 -11.49
C ASP A 82 4.25 3.77 -10.60
N PHE A 83 3.93 4.13 -9.36
CA PHE A 83 3.37 3.24 -8.35
C PHE A 83 2.06 3.80 -7.83
N TYR A 84 1.07 2.93 -7.69
CA TYR A 84 -0.19 3.22 -7.03
C TYR A 84 -0.35 2.32 -5.82
N GLY A 85 -0.79 2.85 -4.69
CA GLY A 85 -1.02 2.10 -3.46
C GLY A 85 -2.40 2.31 -2.86
N ILE A 86 -3.04 1.22 -2.41
CA ILE A 86 -4.31 1.29 -1.69
C ILE A 86 -4.37 0.27 -0.56
N GLN A 87 -4.68 0.74 0.64
CA GLN A 87 -4.82 -0.12 1.83
C GLN A 87 -6.21 -0.05 2.47
N ASP A 88 -6.93 1.05 2.28
CA ASP A 88 -8.25 1.25 2.90
C ASP A 88 -9.35 0.57 2.06
N LYS A 89 -10.01 -0.42 2.67
CA LYS A 89 -11.09 -1.17 2.03
C LYS A 89 -12.33 -0.31 1.72
N PHE A 90 -12.58 0.76 2.49
CA PHE A 90 -13.71 1.65 2.25
C PHE A 90 -13.43 2.57 1.07
N VAL A 91 -12.20 3.08 0.96
CA VAL A 91 -11.75 3.84 -0.21
C VAL A 91 -11.79 2.96 -1.46
N TYR A 92 -11.29 1.72 -1.36
CA TYR A 92 -11.35 0.75 -2.46
C TYR A 92 -12.79 0.50 -2.90
N GLY A 93 -13.70 0.18 -1.96
CA GLY A 93 -15.10 -0.09 -2.24
C GLY A 93 -15.83 1.08 -2.93
N ALA A 94 -15.54 2.31 -2.49
CA ALA A 94 -16.11 3.51 -3.09
C ALA A 94 -15.59 3.81 -4.51
N MET A 95 -14.47 3.20 -4.91
CA MET A 95 -13.77 3.50 -6.17
C MET A 95 -13.50 2.26 -7.02
N GLN A 96 -14.06 1.10 -6.66
CA GLN A 96 -13.73 -0.17 -7.30
C GLN A 96 -13.92 -0.18 -8.83
N ASP A 97 -14.95 0.48 -9.34
CA ASP A 97 -15.20 0.51 -10.77
C ASP A 97 -14.14 1.34 -11.51
N VAL A 98 -13.72 2.46 -10.93
CA VAL A 98 -12.65 3.28 -11.50
C VAL A 98 -11.32 2.53 -11.41
N ILE A 99 -11.03 1.89 -10.28
CA ILE A 99 -9.80 1.10 -10.08
C ILE A 99 -9.71 -0.03 -11.11
N LYS A 100 -10.79 -0.80 -11.30
CA LYS A 100 -10.82 -1.92 -12.25
C LYS A 100 -10.65 -1.50 -13.71
N ASN A 101 -11.10 -0.29 -14.04
CA ASN A 101 -11.01 0.26 -15.40
C ASN A 101 -9.75 1.11 -15.63
N THR A 102 -8.93 1.33 -14.60
CA THR A 102 -7.69 2.09 -14.70
C THR A 102 -6.50 1.18 -14.97
N LYS A 103 -5.71 1.48 -15.99
CA LYS A 103 -4.43 0.82 -16.24
C LYS A 103 -3.34 1.53 -15.43
N PHE A 104 -2.80 0.83 -14.44
CA PHE A 104 -1.66 1.29 -13.66
C PHE A 104 -0.33 0.77 -14.25
N LYS A 105 0.77 1.51 -14.08
CA LYS A 105 2.13 1.01 -14.37
C LYS A 105 2.48 -0.10 -13.36
N THR A 106 2.29 0.19 -12.07
CA THR A 106 2.42 -0.79 -10.98
C THR A 106 1.42 -0.43 -9.89
N ALA A 107 0.66 -1.41 -9.41
CA ALA A 107 -0.33 -1.20 -8.36
C ALA A 107 -0.13 -2.15 -7.18
N PHE A 108 -0.16 -1.60 -5.97
CA PHE A 108 -0.08 -2.32 -4.70
C PHE A 108 -1.42 -2.26 -3.97
N CYS A 109 -1.82 -3.38 -3.38
CA CYS A 109 -3.08 -3.48 -2.65
C CYS A 109 -2.89 -4.27 -1.36
N ALA A 110 -3.45 -3.76 -0.26
CA ALA A 110 -3.48 -4.51 0.99
C ALA A 110 -4.27 -5.82 0.81
N ASP A 111 -3.69 -6.94 1.24
CA ASP A 111 -4.26 -8.29 1.08
C ASP A 111 -5.65 -8.43 1.72
N VAL A 112 -5.91 -7.68 2.78
CA VAL A 112 -7.20 -7.68 3.49
C VAL A 112 -8.36 -7.24 2.59
N ILE A 113 -8.11 -6.44 1.55
CA ILE A 113 -9.13 -5.95 0.63
C ILE A 113 -9.75 -7.10 -0.16
N LYS A 114 -8.98 -8.14 -0.52
CA LYS A 114 -9.48 -9.35 -1.19
C LYS A 114 -10.55 -10.12 -0.43
N LYS A 115 -10.67 -9.90 0.86
CA LYS A 115 -11.73 -10.51 1.69
C LYS A 115 -13.11 -9.90 1.43
N TYR A 116 -13.15 -8.72 0.83
CA TYR A 116 -14.37 -7.94 0.65
C TYR A 116 -14.67 -7.64 -0.82
N TYR A 117 -13.63 -7.58 -1.66
CA TYR A 117 -13.72 -7.13 -3.05
C TYR A 117 -12.87 -8.00 -3.96
N ASP A 118 -13.28 -8.06 -5.22
CA ASP A 118 -12.47 -8.62 -6.28
C ASP A 118 -11.39 -7.62 -6.69
N VAL A 119 -10.12 -8.00 -6.47
CA VAL A 119 -8.93 -7.20 -6.77
C VAL A 119 -8.31 -7.71 -8.06
N PRO A 120 -7.96 -6.83 -9.03
CA PRO A 120 -7.32 -7.23 -10.27
C PRO A 120 -6.06 -8.07 -10.04
N ASN A 121 -5.86 -9.10 -10.88
CA ASN A 121 -4.76 -10.07 -10.71
C ASN A 121 -3.36 -9.47 -10.95
N ASP A 122 -3.27 -8.36 -11.63
CA ASP A 122 -2.03 -7.62 -11.86
C ASP A 122 -1.59 -6.77 -10.67
N PHE A 123 -2.48 -6.55 -9.68
CA PHE A 123 -2.12 -5.88 -8.44
C PHE A 123 -1.17 -6.73 -7.60
N ILE A 124 -0.17 -6.09 -7.03
CA ILE A 124 0.79 -6.70 -6.12
C ILE A 124 0.25 -6.58 -4.71
N LEU A 125 0.01 -7.72 -4.09
CA LEU A 125 -0.51 -7.72 -2.73
C LEU A 125 0.63 -7.54 -1.72
N PHE A 126 0.33 -6.82 -0.64
CA PHE A 126 1.20 -6.75 0.53
C PHE A 126 0.45 -7.14 1.80
N PRO A 127 1.12 -7.78 2.77
CA PRO A 127 0.51 -8.20 4.01
C PRO A 127 0.24 -7.00 4.90
N TYR A 128 -1.03 -6.80 5.30
CA TYR A 128 -1.48 -5.63 6.03
C TYR A 128 -2.16 -5.98 7.34
N ASN A 129 -1.83 -5.25 8.41
CA ASN A 129 -2.43 -5.41 9.72
C ASN A 129 -2.98 -4.09 10.27
N SER A 130 -4.29 -3.91 10.19
CA SER A 130 -5.00 -2.76 10.76
C SER A 130 -5.17 -2.82 12.28
N ALA A 131 -4.87 -3.94 12.92
CA ALA A 131 -5.06 -4.10 14.35
C ALA A 131 -4.09 -3.25 15.18
N TYR A 132 -2.94 -2.91 14.61
CA TYR A 132 -1.92 -2.10 15.26
C TYR A 132 -2.39 -0.66 15.50
N HIS A 133 -3.06 -0.06 14.53
CA HIS A 133 -3.65 1.27 14.64
C HIS A 133 -4.57 1.42 15.87
N TYR A 134 -5.43 0.42 16.12
CA TYR A 134 -6.30 0.41 17.28
C TYR A 134 -5.55 0.36 18.62
N PHE A 135 -4.37 -0.23 18.61
CA PHE A 135 -3.59 -0.41 19.84
C PHE A 135 -2.91 0.88 20.23
N ASP A 136 -2.28 1.57 19.31
CA ASP A 136 -1.48 2.77 19.56
C ASP A 136 -2.33 3.99 19.88
N VAL A 137 -3.45 4.19 19.16
CA VAL A 137 -4.39 5.29 19.47
C VAL A 137 -4.93 5.19 20.88
N LYS A 138 -5.17 3.97 21.36
CA LYS A 138 -5.75 3.75 22.70
C LYS A 138 -4.76 3.91 23.83
N PHE A 139 -3.46 3.71 23.57
CA PHE A 139 -2.40 3.70 24.61
C PHE A 139 -1.38 4.82 24.45
N GLY A 140 -1.50 5.66 23.44
CA GLY A 140 -0.63 6.83 23.24
C GLY A 140 0.81 6.50 22.84
N GLU A 141 1.08 5.25 22.46
CA GLU A 141 2.38 4.79 22.00
C GLU A 141 2.35 4.65 20.47
N TYR A 142 2.76 5.68 19.76
CA TYR A 142 2.91 5.64 18.31
C TYR A 142 4.39 5.55 17.93
N ASN A 143 4.77 4.43 17.35
CA ASN A 143 6.06 4.23 16.74
C ASN A 143 5.86 3.88 15.26
N ALA A 144 6.13 4.83 14.37
CA ALA A 144 6.17 4.55 12.95
C ALA A 144 7.25 3.49 12.70
N GLN A 145 6.86 2.40 12.04
CA GLN A 145 7.78 1.32 11.71
C GLN A 145 8.01 1.32 10.21
N PHE A 146 9.26 1.42 9.83
CA PHE A 146 9.70 1.31 8.45
C PHE A 146 10.52 0.02 8.31
N SER A 147 10.35 -0.68 7.20
CA SER A 147 11.13 -1.86 6.89
C SER A 147 11.47 -1.88 5.41
N ASP A 148 12.69 -2.28 5.11
CA ASP A 148 13.17 -2.65 3.77
C ASP A 148 13.00 -4.14 3.49
N ASN A 149 12.44 -4.88 4.44
CA ASN A 149 12.21 -6.32 4.33
C ASN A 149 10.80 -6.61 3.77
N ALA A 150 10.71 -7.06 2.52
CA ALA A 150 9.46 -7.41 1.85
C ALA A 150 8.65 -8.53 2.55
N TYR A 151 9.24 -9.25 3.49
CA TYR A 151 8.55 -10.31 4.24
C TYR A 151 7.87 -9.81 5.51
N GLU A 152 8.19 -8.61 5.96
CA GLU A 152 7.54 -8.04 7.12
C GLU A 152 6.13 -7.58 6.81
N ILE A 153 5.34 -7.47 7.87
CA ILE A 153 3.95 -7.04 7.79
C ILE A 153 3.93 -5.53 7.75
N VAL A 154 3.15 -4.97 6.84
CA VAL A 154 2.85 -3.54 6.85
C VAL A 154 1.80 -3.26 7.92
N TYR A 155 2.16 -2.42 8.87
CA TYR A 155 1.25 -1.96 9.91
C TYR A 155 0.52 -0.69 9.49
N ASP A 156 -0.68 -0.52 10.01
CA ASP A 156 -1.46 0.70 9.80
C ASP A 156 -0.82 1.88 10.54
N GLY A 157 -0.20 2.77 9.81
CA GLY A 157 0.45 3.97 10.32
C GLY A 157 -0.40 5.23 10.22
N TYR A 158 -1.72 5.15 10.32
CA TYR A 158 -2.69 6.23 10.11
C TYR A 158 -2.80 6.70 8.65
N SER A 159 -1.84 6.38 7.82
CA SER A 159 -1.82 6.74 6.41
C SER A 159 -1.06 5.71 5.61
N ILE A 160 -1.46 5.47 4.37
CA ILE A 160 -0.71 4.63 3.42
C ILE A 160 0.67 5.23 3.07
N THR A 161 0.94 6.45 3.47
CA THR A 161 2.22 7.14 3.22
C THR A 161 3.30 6.84 4.27
N TYR A 162 2.95 6.07 5.28
CA TYR A 162 3.90 5.57 6.27
C TYR A 162 4.30 4.14 5.99
#